data_fd3d40a55ff5468fd8f84400532d63da
#
_entry.id   fd3d40a55ff5468fd8f84400532d63da
#
_cell.length_a   1.000
_cell.length_b   1.000
_cell.length_c   1.000
_cell.angle_alpha   90.00
_cell.angle_beta   90.00
_cell.angle_gamma   90.00
#
_symmetry.space_group_name_H-M   'P 1'
#
loop_
_entity.id
_entity.type
_entity.pdbx_description
1 polymer ?
#
loop_
_entity_poly.entity_id
_entity_poly.type
_entity_poly.pdbx_seq_one_letter_code
_entity_poly.pdbx_strand_id
1 'polypeptide(L)'
;MYLEVVQPYIKQGLIEGIRLSTRPDYISVAVLDTLKRYNVKTIELGAQSLCDEILTLCERGHSVRDVEKASSLIKEYGFSLGLQMMVGLPSDTLERSKQTAQKIVSLGADNTRIYPTLVIPNTKLAEMYYRGDYRPLTIEQAVEWSAEVYKIFIQSGVSVLRVGLHPSEGLISG
;
A
#
# COMPACT_ATOMS: atom_id res chain seq x y z
N MET A 1 -15.48 11.98 16.37
CA MET A 1 -14.60 11.52 15.25
C MET A 1 -13.76 10.33 15.74
N TYR A 2 -13.45 9.33 14.90
CA TYR A 2 -12.72 8.12 15.35
C TYR A 2 -11.39 8.42 16.07
N LEU A 3 -10.68 9.46 15.65
CA LEU A 3 -9.42 9.86 16.28
C LEU A 3 -9.59 10.36 17.73
N GLU A 4 -10.75 10.88 18.08
CA GLU A 4 -11.04 11.35 19.46
C GLU A 4 -11.25 10.19 20.43
N VAL A 5 -11.90 9.12 19.96
CA VAL A 5 -12.18 7.92 20.78
C VAL A 5 -10.90 7.28 21.31
N VAL A 6 -9.79 7.40 20.57
CA VAL A 6 -8.51 6.80 20.91
C VAL A 6 -7.69 7.63 21.91
N GLN A 7 -7.97 8.95 22.03
CA GLN A 7 -7.14 9.87 22.84
C GLN A 7 -7.05 9.51 24.34
N PRO A 8 -8.12 9.05 25.02
CA PRO A 8 -8.01 8.63 26.41
C PRO A 8 -6.98 7.49 26.62
N TYR A 9 -6.90 6.55 25.69
CA TYR A 9 -5.97 5.41 25.76
C TYR A 9 -4.53 5.85 25.56
N ILE A 10 -4.29 6.82 24.68
CA ILE A 10 -2.96 7.42 24.47
C ILE A 10 -2.53 8.18 25.76
N LYS A 11 -3.42 8.98 26.34
CA LYS A 11 -3.14 9.73 27.57
C LYS A 11 -2.84 8.84 28.77
N GLN A 12 -3.43 7.65 28.82
CA GLN A 12 -3.18 6.64 29.86
C GLN A 12 -1.93 5.81 29.59
N GLY A 13 -1.24 6.01 28.46
CA GLY A 13 -0.06 5.21 28.08
C GLY A 13 -0.36 3.77 27.63
N LEU A 14 -1.64 3.45 27.38
CA LEU A 14 -2.04 2.10 26.96
C LEU A 14 -1.70 1.82 25.50
N ILE A 15 -1.59 2.86 24.69
CA ILE A 15 -1.14 2.81 23.28
C ILE A 15 -0.23 4.01 23.00
N GLU A 16 0.76 3.83 22.13
CA GLU A 16 1.75 4.87 21.82
C GLU A 16 1.27 5.90 20.81
N GLY A 17 0.31 5.54 19.97
CA GLY A 17 -0.22 6.40 18.91
C GLY A 17 -1.11 5.65 17.94
N ILE A 18 -1.43 6.32 16.84
CA ILE A 18 -2.36 5.83 15.83
C ILE A 18 -1.58 5.53 14.55
N ARG A 19 -1.90 4.41 13.92
CA ARG A 19 -1.56 4.09 12.54
C ARG A 19 -2.83 4.14 11.71
N LEU A 20 -2.78 4.74 10.54
CA LEU A 20 -3.89 4.76 9.59
C LEU A 20 -3.41 4.55 8.17
N SER A 21 -4.33 4.09 7.30
CA SER A 21 -4.10 3.94 5.87
C SER A 21 -5.02 4.85 5.09
N THR A 22 -4.51 5.45 4.02
CA THR A 22 -5.27 6.33 3.14
C THR A 22 -4.76 6.27 1.70
N ARG A 23 -5.40 7.02 0.80
CA ARG A 23 -4.96 7.20 -0.58
C ARG A 23 -3.94 8.34 -0.66
N PRO A 24 -2.98 8.28 -1.62
CA PRO A 24 -1.99 9.34 -1.80
C PRO A 24 -2.61 10.72 -2.10
N ASP A 25 -3.64 10.77 -2.94
CA ASP A 25 -4.31 11.99 -3.39
C ASP A 25 -5.14 12.70 -2.30
N TYR A 26 -5.32 12.07 -1.13
CA TYR A 26 -5.98 12.70 0.04
C TYR A 26 -5.02 13.36 1.02
N ILE A 27 -3.71 13.28 0.79
CA ILE A 27 -2.72 13.92 1.64
C ILE A 27 -2.62 15.41 1.31
N SER A 28 -2.77 16.23 2.34
CA SER A 28 -2.58 17.69 2.27
C SER A 28 -2.06 18.21 3.60
N VAL A 29 -1.53 19.43 3.60
CA VAL A 29 -1.07 20.13 4.82
C VAL A 29 -2.16 20.13 5.90
N ALA A 30 -3.39 20.50 5.57
CA ALA A 30 -4.50 20.56 6.52
C ALA A 30 -4.84 19.18 7.12
N VAL A 31 -4.74 18.11 6.31
CA VAL A 31 -4.92 16.74 6.80
C VAL A 31 -3.78 16.37 7.76
N LEU A 32 -2.52 16.62 7.39
CA LEU A 32 -1.38 16.28 8.23
C LEU A 32 -1.35 17.08 9.54
N ASP A 33 -1.73 18.35 9.54
CA ASP A 33 -1.90 19.17 10.76
C ASP A 33 -2.93 18.53 11.70
N THR A 34 -4.04 18.05 11.12
CA THR A 34 -5.05 17.34 11.90
C THR A 34 -4.52 16.04 12.47
N LEU A 35 -3.88 15.20 11.65
CA LEU A 35 -3.32 13.92 12.09
C LEU A 35 -2.26 14.10 13.18
N LYS A 36 -1.44 15.14 13.08
CA LYS A 36 -0.41 15.46 14.07
C LYS A 36 -1.03 15.82 15.43
N ARG A 37 -2.12 16.62 15.45
CA ARG A 37 -2.85 16.97 16.69
C ARG A 37 -3.45 15.75 17.40
N TYR A 38 -3.82 14.72 16.65
CA TYR A 38 -4.39 13.48 17.20
C TYR A 38 -3.37 12.37 17.46
N ASN A 39 -2.07 12.71 17.49
CA ASN A 39 -0.98 11.78 17.78
C ASN A 39 -0.93 10.56 16.83
N VAL A 40 -1.22 10.77 15.55
CA VAL A 40 -0.92 9.79 14.51
C VAL A 40 0.60 9.69 14.42
N LYS A 41 1.11 8.47 14.35
CA LYS A 41 2.55 8.17 14.24
C LYS A 41 2.92 7.67 12.86
N THR A 42 2.04 6.86 12.26
CA THR A 42 2.31 6.23 10.97
C THR A 42 1.17 6.48 10.00
N ILE A 43 1.51 6.92 8.80
CA ILE A 43 0.59 7.04 7.68
C ILE A 43 1.00 6.05 6.61
N GLU A 44 0.07 5.18 6.22
CA GLU A 44 0.28 4.15 5.21
C GLU A 44 -0.51 4.53 3.95
N LEU A 45 0.17 4.65 2.82
CA LEU A 45 -0.44 4.99 1.54
C LEU A 45 -0.65 3.73 0.69
N GLY A 46 -1.84 3.60 0.13
CA GLY A 46 -2.15 2.58 -0.85
C GLY A 46 -1.58 2.93 -2.22
N ALA A 47 -0.26 2.89 -2.38
CA ALA A 47 0.42 3.18 -3.64
C ALA A 47 0.08 2.15 -4.73
N GLN A 48 0.01 0.89 -4.37
CA GLN A 48 -0.29 -0.29 -5.19
C GLN A 48 0.78 -0.57 -6.26
N SER A 49 1.09 0.39 -7.13
CA SER A 49 2.17 0.38 -8.12
C SER A 49 2.77 1.78 -8.24
N LEU A 50 4.00 1.87 -8.73
CA LEU A 50 4.66 3.12 -9.11
C LEU A 50 4.94 3.16 -10.61
N CYS A 51 3.97 2.66 -11.38
CA CYS A 51 3.86 2.72 -12.84
C CYS A 51 2.50 3.33 -13.21
N ASP A 52 2.48 4.51 -13.82
CA ASP A 52 1.24 5.23 -14.15
C ASP A 52 0.34 4.46 -15.13
N GLU A 53 0.92 3.67 -16.06
CA GLU A 53 0.17 2.78 -16.95
C GLU A 53 -0.68 1.77 -16.15
N ILE A 54 -0.08 1.11 -15.14
CA ILE A 54 -0.77 0.15 -14.28
C ILE A 54 -1.84 0.85 -13.44
N LEU A 55 -1.51 2.00 -12.83
CA LEU A 55 -2.44 2.77 -12.02
C LEU A 55 -3.67 3.22 -12.82
N THR A 56 -3.46 3.66 -14.06
CA THR A 56 -4.52 4.07 -14.98
C THR A 56 -5.40 2.89 -15.37
N LEU A 57 -4.79 1.76 -15.77
CA LEU A 57 -5.53 0.55 -16.16
C LEU A 57 -6.36 -0.03 -15.01
N CYS A 58 -5.84 0.08 -13.78
CA CYS A 58 -6.54 -0.35 -12.57
C CYS A 58 -7.49 0.72 -12.00
N GLU A 59 -7.70 1.83 -12.68
CA GLU A 59 -8.58 2.94 -12.25
C GLU A 59 -8.32 3.38 -10.80
N ARG A 60 -7.04 3.47 -10.39
CA ARG A 60 -6.69 3.81 -9.00
C ARG A 60 -7.04 5.23 -8.61
N GLY A 61 -7.19 6.13 -9.59
CA GLY A 61 -7.58 7.53 -9.39
C GLY A 61 -6.49 8.40 -8.75
N HIS A 62 -5.26 7.92 -8.68
CA HIS A 62 -4.06 8.68 -8.32
C HIS A 62 -2.91 8.31 -9.25
N SER A 63 -1.91 9.16 -9.33
CA SER A 63 -0.70 8.99 -10.13
C SER A 63 0.52 8.67 -9.28
N VAL A 64 1.61 8.25 -9.92
CA VAL A 64 2.93 8.12 -9.28
C VAL A 64 3.35 9.45 -8.63
N ARG A 65 3.10 10.58 -9.31
CA ARG A 65 3.41 11.92 -8.78
C ARG A 65 2.65 12.24 -7.49
N ASP A 66 1.41 11.75 -7.34
CA ASP A 66 0.65 11.93 -6.09
C ASP A 66 1.28 11.14 -4.95
N VAL A 67 1.76 9.91 -5.22
CA VAL A 67 2.51 9.11 -4.23
C VAL A 67 3.80 9.84 -3.82
N GLU A 68 4.58 10.34 -4.77
CA GLU A 68 5.82 11.07 -4.52
C GLU A 68 5.60 12.30 -3.64
N LYS A 69 4.63 13.15 -4.01
CA LYS A 69 4.28 14.34 -3.24
C LYS A 69 3.80 14.02 -1.83
N ALA A 70 2.90 13.04 -1.71
CA ALA A 70 2.36 12.63 -0.42
C ALA A 70 3.46 12.06 0.48
N SER A 71 4.37 11.24 -0.07
CA SER A 71 5.50 10.66 0.65
C SER A 71 6.44 11.75 1.19
N SER A 72 6.84 12.71 0.34
CA SER A 72 7.67 13.85 0.77
C SER A 72 7.02 14.62 1.92
N LEU A 73 5.75 14.99 1.75
CA LEU A 73 5.02 15.77 2.73
C LEU A 73 4.85 15.02 4.08
N ILE A 74 4.57 13.72 4.05
CA ILE A 74 4.47 12.86 5.23
C ILE A 74 5.81 12.82 6.00
N LYS A 75 6.92 12.66 5.27
CA LYS A 75 8.28 12.65 5.88
C LYS A 75 8.66 14.02 6.43
N GLU A 76 8.37 15.11 5.72
CA GLU A 76 8.60 16.49 6.19
C GLU A 76 7.86 16.79 7.49
N TYR A 77 6.67 16.24 7.68
CA TYR A 77 5.89 16.35 8.91
C TYR A 77 6.38 15.45 10.05
N GLY A 78 7.34 14.57 9.78
CA GLY A 78 7.94 13.66 10.77
C GLY A 78 7.10 12.43 11.10
N PHE A 79 6.15 12.05 10.24
CA PHE A 79 5.44 10.78 10.37
C PHE A 79 6.28 9.61 9.83
N SER A 80 6.06 8.42 10.39
CA SER A 80 6.51 7.18 9.75
C SER A 80 5.67 6.92 8.49
N LEU A 81 6.36 6.65 7.37
CA LEU A 81 5.76 6.42 6.06
C LEU A 81 5.64 4.93 5.77
N GLY A 82 4.43 4.45 5.55
CA GLY A 82 4.18 3.14 4.97
C GLY A 82 3.73 3.26 3.52
N LEU A 83 4.24 2.40 2.63
CA LEU A 83 3.78 2.32 1.24
C LEU A 83 3.37 0.89 0.92
N GLN A 84 2.06 0.67 0.69
CA GLN A 84 1.54 -0.63 0.27
C GLN A 84 1.73 -0.81 -1.23
N MET A 85 2.18 -2.00 -1.65
CA MET A 85 2.25 -2.38 -3.05
C MET A 85 1.49 -3.68 -3.33
N MET A 86 1.12 -3.84 -4.59
CA MET A 86 0.56 -5.08 -5.11
C MET A 86 1.49 -5.66 -6.18
N VAL A 87 1.49 -6.98 -6.33
CA VAL A 87 2.17 -7.69 -7.41
C VAL A 87 1.14 -8.42 -8.27
N GLY A 88 1.38 -8.47 -9.59
CA GLY A 88 0.50 -9.15 -10.53
C GLY A 88 -0.77 -8.39 -10.88
N LEU A 89 -0.78 -7.06 -10.82
CA LEU A 89 -1.85 -6.22 -11.36
C LEU A 89 -1.95 -6.36 -12.89
N PRO A 90 -3.08 -5.97 -13.53
CA PRO A 90 -3.16 -5.89 -15.00
C PRO A 90 -1.97 -5.14 -15.61
N SER A 91 -1.34 -5.72 -16.63
CA SER A 91 -0.10 -5.26 -17.28
C SER A 91 1.14 -5.20 -16.38
N ASP A 92 1.10 -5.76 -15.17
CA ASP A 92 2.29 -5.86 -14.33
C ASP A 92 3.22 -6.98 -14.83
N THR A 93 4.51 -6.81 -14.52
CA THR A 93 5.58 -7.79 -14.75
C THR A 93 6.46 -7.84 -13.51
N LEU A 94 7.21 -8.94 -13.34
CA LEU A 94 8.15 -9.04 -12.22
C LEU A 94 9.12 -7.84 -12.20
N GLU A 95 9.57 -7.38 -13.35
CA GLU A 95 10.48 -6.24 -13.43
C GLU A 95 9.79 -4.93 -13.00
N ARG A 96 8.54 -4.68 -13.42
CA ARG A 96 7.75 -3.52 -12.98
C ARG A 96 7.47 -3.56 -11.47
N SER A 97 7.17 -4.74 -10.93
CA SER A 97 7.03 -4.94 -9.48
C SER A 97 8.33 -4.63 -8.73
N LYS A 98 9.49 -5.07 -9.24
CA LYS A 98 10.82 -4.75 -8.67
C LYS A 98 11.13 -3.25 -8.75
N GLN A 99 10.85 -2.60 -9.87
CA GLN A 99 11.00 -1.15 -10.03
C GLN A 99 10.10 -0.38 -9.04
N THR A 100 8.86 -0.85 -8.84
CA THR A 100 7.96 -0.30 -7.81
C THR A 100 8.57 -0.43 -6.41
N ALA A 101 9.11 -1.59 -6.05
CA ALA A 101 9.76 -1.80 -4.76
C ALA A 101 11.00 -0.89 -4.57
N GLN A 102 11.86 -0.79 -5.57
CA GLN A 102 13.02 0.11 -5.55
C GLN A 102 12.62 1.58 -5.38
N LYS A 103 11.55 2.00 -6.07
CA LYS A 103 11.03 3.36 -5.96
C LYS A 103 10.41 3.62 -4.58
N ILE A 104 9.70 2.65 -3.98
CA ILE A 104 9.22 2.72 -2.58
C ILE A 104 10.39 2.94 -1.62
N VAL A 105 11.49 2.22 -1.79
CA VAL A 105 12.72 2.41 -1.00
C VAL A 105 13.27 3.83 -1.18
N SER A 106 13.37 4.30 -2.42
CA SER A 106 13.92 5.64 -2.71
C SER A 106 13.06 6.79 -2.17
N LEU A 107 11.75 6.57 -2.00
CA LEU A 107 10.83 7.52 -1.36
C LEU A 107 10.97 7.57 0.18
N GLY A 108 11.85 6.76 0.75
CA GLY A 108 12.13 6.74 2.18
C GLY A 108 11.03 6.06 3.01
N ALA A 109 10.37 5.06 2.47
CA ALA A 109 9.39 4.27 3.22
C ALA A 109 10.05 3.57 4.41
N ASP A 110 9.45 3.69 5.59
CA ASP A 110 9.90 3.01 6.81
C ASP A 110 9.36 1.56 6.84
N ASN A 111 8.21 1.35 6.21
CA ASN A 111 7.57 0.05 6.17
C ASN A 111 6.70 -0.13 4.92
N THR A 112 6.41 -1.40 4.61
CA THR A 112 5.61 -1.79 3.45
C THR A 112 4.73 -3.00 3.75
N ARG A 113 3.77 -3.24 2.85
CA ARG A 113 3.03 -4.49 2.71
C ARG A 113 3.01 -4.90 1.25
N ILE A 114 3.14 -6.19 1.00
CA ILE A 114 3.15 -6.77 -0.34
C ILE A 114 1.87 -7.60 -0.49
N TYR A 115 1.02 -7.24 -1.45
CA TYR A 115 -0.23 -7.93 -1.70
C TYR A 115 -0.25 -8.55 -3.10
N PRO A 116 -0.16 -9.89 -3.21
CA PRO A 116 -0.51 -10.57 -4.46
C PRO A 116 -1.95 -10.24 -4.86
N THR A 117 -2.14 -9.97 -6.15
CA THR A 117 -3.45 -9.61 -6.69
C THR A 117 -4.36 -10.83 -6.74
N LEU A 118 -5.55 -10.72 -6.16
CA LEU A 118 -6.60 -11.73 -6.19
C LEU A 118 -7.77 -11.27 -7.04
N VAL A 119 -8.35 -12.17 -7.81
CA VAL A 119 -9.60 -11.94 -8.55
C VAL A 119 -10.76 -12.18 -7.60
N ILE A 120 -11.44 -11.12 -7.21
CA ILE A 120 -12.60 -11.18 -6.32
C ILE A 120 -13.87 -11.05 -7.14
N PRO A 121 -14.89 -11.92 -6.96
CA PRO A 121 -16.16 -11.84 -7.69
C PRO A 121 -16.81 -10.45 -7.61
N ASN A 122 -17.56 -10.08 -8.63
CA ASN A 122 -18.27 -8.79 -8.73
C ASN A 122 -17.36 -7.55 -8.74
N THR A 123 -16.13 -7.70 -9.25
CA THR A 123 -15.20 -6.59 -9.48
C THR A 123 -14.86 -6.44 -10.96
N LYS A 124 -14.41 -5.26 -11.37
CA LYS A 124 -13.91 -5.03 -12.74
C LYS A 124 -12.76 -5.98 -13.11
N LEU A 125 -11.92 -6.34 -12.14
CA LEU A 125 -10.83 -7.30 -12.36
C LEU A 125 -11.39 -8.70 -12.68
N ALA A 126 -12.49 -9.11 -12.02
CA ALA A 126 -13.17 -10.36 -12.35
C ALA A 126 -13.78 -10.32 -13.76
N GLU A 127 -14.37 -9.19 -14.18
CA GLU A 127 -14.86 -9.02 -15.55
C GLU A 127 -13.72 -9.14 -16.57
N MET A 128 -12.56 -8.51 -16.34
CA MET A 128 -11.37 -8.64 -17.19
C MET A 128 -10.91 -10.10 -17.26
N TYR A 129 -10.89 -10.80 -16.13
CA TYR A 129 -10.52 -12.21 -16.06
C TYR A 129 -11.48 -13.09 -16.88
N TYR A 130 -12.79 -12.93 -16.72
CA TYR A 130 -13.78 -13.72 -17.45
C TYR A 130 -13.79 -13.43 -18.97
N ARG A 131 -13.41 -12.22 -19.38
CA ARG A 131 -13.26 -11.87 -20.80
C ARG A 131 -11.93 -12.34 -21.40
N GLY A 132 -10.96 -12.80 -20.57
CA GLY A 132 -9.63 -13.17 -21.00
C GLY A 132 -8.65 -11.99 -21.16
N ASP A 133 -9.04 -10.78 -20.73
CA ASP A 133 -8.23 -9.56 -20.79
C ASP A 133 -7.19 -9.50 -19.66
N TYR A 134 -7.34 -10.32 -18.62
CA TYR A 134 -6.43 -10.42 -17.48
C TYR A 134 -6.21 -11.89 -17.10
N ARG A 135 -4.96 -12.22 -16.81
CA ARG A 135 -4.58 -13.52 -16.28
C ARG A 135 -3.88 -13.33 -14.93
N PRO A 136 -4.46 -13.84 -13.82
CA PRO A 136 -3.82 -13.76 -12.51
C PRO A 136 -2.53 -14.59 -12.46
N LEU A 137 -1.63 -14.23 -11.57
CA LEU A 137 -0.45 -15.05 -11.26
C LEU A 137 -0.89 -16.40 -10.70
N THR A 138 -0.16 -17.46 -11.04
CA THR A 138 -0.27 -18.73 -10.30
C THR A 138 0.24 -18.54 -8.88
N ILE A 139 -0.02 -19.50 -8.00
CA ILE A 139 0.49 -19.45 -6.62
C ILE A 139 2.03 -19.40 -6.63
N GLU A 140 2.67 -20.21 -7.46
CA GLU A 140 4.13 -20.26 -7.60
C GLU A 140 4.70 -18.90 -8.07
N GLN A 141 4.08 -18.32 -9.08
CA GLN A 141 4.47 -16.98 -9.58
C GLN A 141 4.25 -15.90 -8.52
N ALA A 142 3.12 -15.94 -7.79
CA ALA A 142 2.85 -14.98 -6.72
C ALA A 142 3.88 -15.07 -5.58
N VAL A 143 4.29 -16.29 -5.22
CA VAL A 143 5.35 -16.54 -4.25
C VAL A 143 6.70 -16.03 -4.76
N GLU A 144 7.07 -16.36 -6.00
CA GLU A 144 8.32 -15.91 -6.61
C GLU A 144 8.40 -14.36 -6.67
N TRP A 145 7.37 -13.71 -7.22
CA TRP A 145 7.36 -12.25 -7.33
C TRP A 145 7.39 -11.57 -5.97
N SER A 146 6.60 -12.08 -5.01
CA SER A 146 6.61 -11.56 -3.64
C SER A 146 7.97 -11.73 -2.97
N ALA A 147 8.64 -12.86 -3.18
CA ALA A 147 9.97 -13.11 -2.63
C ALA A 147 11.03 -12.17 -3.22
N GLU A 148 10.97 -11.90 -4.55
CA GLU A 148 11.92 -10.99 -5.20
C GLU A 148 11.76 -9.54 -4.71
N VAL A 149 10.52 -9.02 -4.58
CA VAL A 149 10.32 -7.66 -4.05
C VAL A 149 10.62 -7.61 -2.54
N TYR A 150 10.33 -8.67 -1.79
CA TYR A 150 10.67 -8.78 -0.37
C TYR A 150 12.18 -8.63 -0.12
N LYS A 151 13.02 -9.29 -0.93
CA LYS A 151 14.49 -9.18 -0.86
C LYS A 151 14.95 -7.72 -0.99
N ILE A 152 14.37 -6.96 -1.92
CA ILE A 152 14.69 -5.53 -2.12
C ILE A 152 14.44 -4.74 -0.83
N PHE A 153 13.29 -4.92 -0.19
CA PHE A 153 12.94 -4.22 1.05
C PHE A 153 13.87 -4.57 2.21
N ILE A 154 14.12 -5.86 2.45
CA ILE A 154 14.99 -6.30 3.54
C ILE A 154 16.42 -5.81 3.35
N GLN A 155 16.97 -5.88 2.15
CA GLN A 155 18.31 -5.37 1.84
C GLN A 155 18.43 -3.86 2.02
N SER A 156 17.32 -3.13 1.91
CA SER A 156 17.25 -1.67 2.05
C SER A 156 16.80 -1.21 3.45
N GLY A 157 16.58 -2.12 4.39
CA GLY A 157 16.16 -1.80 5.75
C GLY A 157 14.70 -1.37 5.89
N VAL A 158 13.86 -1.59 4.86
CA VAL A 158 12.41 -1.31 4.92
C VAL A 158 11.70 -2.49 5.58
N SER A 159 10.94 -2.23 6.64
CA SER A 159 10.21 -3.28 7.35
C SER A 159 9.03 -3.79 6.54
N VAL A 160 9.00 -5.08 6.23
CA VAL A 160 7.84 -5.73 5.59
C VAL A 160 6.88 -6.23 6.65
N LEU A 161 5.75 -5.54 6.82
CA LEU A 161 4.78 -5.85 7.88
C LEU A 161 3.92 -7.06 7.56
N ARG A 162 3.71 -7.32 6.25
CA ARG A 162 2.88 -8.43 5.78
C ARG A 162 3.16 -8.73 4.31
N VAL A 163 3.07 -10.01 3.98
CA VAL A 163 2.90 -10.51 2.62
C VAL A 163 1.58 -11.26 2.57
N GLY A 164 0.73 -10.96 1.57
CA GLY A 164 -0.60 -11.54 1.41
C GLY A 164 -1.69 -10.87 2.23
N LEU A 165 -2.95 -11.13 1.84
CA LEU A 165 -4.13 -10.62 2.51
C LEU A 165 -4.40 -11.37 3.82
N HIS A 166 -5.13 -10.71 4.72
CA HIS A 166 -5.64 -11.40 5.91
C HIS A 166 -6.77 -12.35 5.47
N PRO A 167 -6.76 -13.62 5.89
CA PRO A 167 -7.89 -14.49 5.63
C PRO A 167 -9.15 -13.88 6.28
N SER A 168 -10.18 -13.67 5.48
CA SER A 168 -11.52 -13.28 5.93
C SER A 168 -12.53 -14.26 5.35
N GLU A 169 -13.64 -14.45 6.02
CA GLU A 169 -14.69 -15.40 5.58
C GLU A 169 -15.14 -15.14 4.13
N GLY A 170 -15.20 -13.86 3.70
CA GLY A 170 -15.55 -13.49 2.33
C GLY A 170 -14.47 -13.77 1.27
N LEU A 171 -13.22 -14.10 1.68
CA LEU A 171 -12.14 -14.49 0.76
C LEU A 171 -11.98 -16.02 0.67
N ILE A 172 -12.55 -16.77 1.61
CA ILE A 172 -12.40 -18.24 1.72
C ILE A 172 -13.59 -18.96 1.03
N SER A 173 -14.72 -18.27 0.87
CA SER A 173 -15.98 -18.84 0.34
C SER A 173 -16.21 -18.54 -1.15
N GLY A 174 -15.19 -18.11 -1.89
CA GLY A 174 -15.26 -17.83 -3.33
C GLY A 174 -14.73 -18.96 -4.18
#